data_cc7df837fb96c1fdf7d0897515442aab
#
_entry.id   cc7df837fb96c1fdf7d0897515442aab
#
_cell.length_a   1.000
_cell.length_b   1.000
_cell.length_c   1.000
_cell.angle_alpha   90.00
_cell.angle_beta   90.00
_cell.angle_gamma   90.00
#
_symmetry.space_group_name_H-M   'P 1'
#
loop_
_entity.id
_entity.type
_entity.pdbx_description
1 polymer ?
#
loop_
_entity_poly.entity_id
_entity_poly.type
_entity_poly.pdbx_seq_one_letter_code
_entity_poly.pdbx_strand_id
1 'polypeptide(L)'
;MSVAEEKFSAKFDEIASEIKHRGAYYQEDASEKGMALLEAKFKDTKLYWLVDVKEDRVFSARFFAYGGKVSLVIGETLCKMVEGLTVEEACSLLKTDVEAQLRDEAEVPSVPEPKMKAFDTVEELLKTCKEQYP
;
A
#
# COMPACT_ATOMS: atom_id res chain seq x y z
N MET A 1 -3.49 -22.88 -29.02
CA MET A 1 -3.32 -21.45 -28.85
C MET A 1 -3.14 -21.11 -27.40
N SER A 2 -2.16 -20.37 -27.14
CA SER A 2 -1.98 -19.93 -25.78
C SER A 2 -3.02 -18.90 -25.43
N VAL A 3 -3.67 -19.12 -24.36
CA VAL A 3 -4.44 -18.10 -23.71
C VAL A 3 -3.49 -16.93 -23.49
N ALA A 4 -3.99 -15.74 -23.56
CA ALA A 4 -3.20 -14.59 -23.18
C ALA A 4 -2.65 -14.86 -21.77
N GLU A 5 -1.38 -15.08 -21.70
CA GLU A 5 -0.74 -15.34 -20.44
C GLU A 5 -0.84 -14.10 -19.56
N GLU A 6 -1.32 -14.30 -18.34
CA GLU A 6 -1.28 -13.26 -17.35
C GLU A 6 0.17 -13.11 -16.92
N LYS A 7 0.79 -12.03 -17.38
CA LYS A 7 2.17 -11.76 -17.02
C LYS A 7 2.27 -10.69 -15.95
N PHE A 8 2.93 -11.06 -14.88
CA PHE A 8 3.31 -10.13 -13.83
C PHE A 8 4.81 -9.84 -13.97
N SER A 9 5.22 -8.68 -13.56
CA SER A 9 6.64 -8.34 -13.55
C SER A 9 7.39 -9.23 -12.56
N ALA A 10 8.70 -9.34 -12.73
CA ALA A 10 9.53 -10.07 -11.78
C ALA A 10 9.50 -9.39 -10.41
N LYS A 11 9.48 -8.06 -10.38
CA LYS A 11 9.38 -7.32 -9.11
C LYS A 11 8.07 -7.60 -8.40
N PHE A 12 6.97 -7.70 -9.14
CA PHE A 12 5.68 -8.06 -8.58
C PHE A 12 5.76 -9.43 -7.90
N ASP A 13 6.29 -10.41 -8.58
CA ASP A 13 6.41 -11.77 -8.06
C ASP A 13 7.33 -11.83 -6.86
N GLU A 14 8.40 -11.04 -6.87
CA GLU A 14 9.32 -10.95 -5.74
C GLU A 14 8.61 -10.42 -4.50
N ILE A 15 7.84 -9.35 -4.64
CA ILE A 15 7.06 -8.80 -3.52
C ILE A 15 6.04 -9.83 -3.04
N ALA A 16 5.36 -10.51 -3.96
CA ALA A 16 4.37 -11.53 -3.61
C ALA A 16 4.96 -12.66 -2.76
N SER A 17 6.24 -12.96 -2.95
CA SER A 17 6.92 -14.02 -2.21
C SER A 17 7.41 -13.58 -0.83
N GLU A 18 7.42 -12.27 -0.55
CA GLU A 18 7.93 -11.73 0.71
C GLU A 18 7.01 -10.65 1.27
N ILE A 19 5.85 -11.06 1.77
CA ILE A 19 4.90 -10.16 2.40
C ILE A 19 5.31 -9.97 3.86
N LYS A 20 5.75 -8.77 4.21
CA LYS A 20 6.29 -8.45 5.55
C LYS A 20 5.41 -7.49 6.36
N HIS A 21 4.55 -6.72 5.71
CA HIS A 21 3.76 -5.69 6.38
C HIS A 21 2.32 -6.11 6.68
N ARG A 22 2.01 -7.37 6.49
CA ARG A 22 0.67 -7.89 6.77
C ARG A 22 0.39 -7.89 8.26
N GLY A 23 -0.71 -7.29 8.66
CA GLY A 23 -1.11 -7.23 10.05
C GLY A 23 -1.95 -6.00 10.32
N ALA A 24 -2.18 -5.73 11.59
CA ALA A 24 -2.95 -4.58 12.02
C ALA A 24 -2.22 -3.85 13.14
N TYR A 25 -2.61 -2.61 13.37
CA TYR A 25 -2.28 -1.88 14.57
C TYR A 25 -3.56 -1.49 15.28
N TYR A 26 -3.50 -1.43 16.59
CA TYR A 26 -4.62 -1.07 17.42
C TYR A 26 -4.32 0.22 18.17
N GLN A 27 -5.35 0.83 18.74
CA GLN A 27 -5.17 2.07 19.48
C GLN A 27 -4.15 1.91 20.64
N GLU A 28 -4.11 0.75 21.25
CA GLU A 28 -3.13 0.47 22.31
C GLU A 28 -1.69 0.55 21.79
N ASP A 29 -1.45 0.07 20.58
CA ASP A 29 -0.11 0.14 19.98
C ASP A 29 0.33 1.59 19.83
N ALA A 30 -0.57 2.43 19.35
CA ALA A 30 -0.31 3.86 19.18
C ALA A 30 -0.08 4.54 20.52
N SER A 31 -0.94 4.25 21.51
CA SER A 31 -0.86 4.86 22.83
C SER A 31 0.45 4.52 23.54
N GLU A 32 0.88 3.26 23.45
CA GLU A 32 2.14 2.83 24.07
C GLU A 32 3.35 3.57 23.51
N LYS A 33 3.31 3.93 22.23
CA LYS A 33 4.40 4.62 21.58
C LYS A 33 4.26 6.14 21.56
N GLY A 34 3.13 6.65 22.05
CA GLY A 34 2.85 8.08 21.98
C GLY A 34 2.63 8.55 20.56
N MET A 35 2.06 7.71 19.72
CA MET A 35 1.81 7.97 18.31
C MET A 35 0.33 8.03 18.00
N ALA A 36 -0.01 8.47 16.80
CA ALA A 36 -1.39 8.45 16.31
C ALA A 36 -1.59 7.23 15.41
N LEU A 37 -2.81 6.69 15.44
CA LEU A 37 -3.20 5.59 14.57
C LEU A 37 -4.12 6.13 13.49
N LEU A 38 -3.77 5.86 12.22
CA LEU A 38 -4.65 6.11 11.10
C LEU A 38 -5.09 4.77 10.53
N GLU A 39 -6.37 4.66 10.25
CA GLU A 39 -6.94 3.45 9.65
C GLU A 39 -7.73 3.83 8.40
N ALA A 40 -7.56 3.05 7.35
CA ALA A 40 -8.32 3.22 6.13
C ALA A 40 -8.80 1.86 5.65
N LYS A 41 -9.96 1.85 4.99
CA LYS A 41 -10.50 0.63 4.40
C LYS A 41 -11.10 0.97 3.05
N PHE A 42 -10.79 0.16 2.06
CA PHE A 42 -11.42 0.25 0.75
C PHE A 42 -11.57 -1.16 0.19
N LYS A 43 -12.80 -1.57 -0.09
CA LYS A 43 -13.13 -2.92 -0.57
C LYS A 43 -12.53 -3.99 0.34
N ASP A 44 -11.62 -4.81 -0.17
CA ASP A 44 -11.03 -5.93 0.55
C ASP A 44 -9.74 -5.58 1.29
N THR A 45 -9.34 -4.32 1.29
CA THR A 45 -8.05 -3.90 1.85
C THR A 45 -8.23 -2.94 3.02
N LYS A 46 -7.49 -3.20 4.08
CA LYS A 46 -7.39 -2.30 5.24
C LYS A 46 -5.97 -1.87 5.40
N LEU A 47 -5.78 -0.61 5.77
CA LEU A 47 -4.46 -0.01 5.96
C LEU A 47 -4.38 0.59 7.36
N TYR A 48 -3.23 0.42 8.01
CA TYR A 48 -2.99 0.92 9.36
C TYR A 48 -1.65 1.63 9.39
N TRP A 49 -1.64 2.88 9.82
CA TRP A 49 -0.40 3.64 9.99
C TRP A 49 -0.24 4.06 11.44
N LEU A 50 0.95 3.86 11.99
CA LEU A 50 1.37 4.54 13.21
C LEU A 50 2.13 5.78 12.78
N VAL A 51 1.69 6.95 13.24
CA VAL A 51 2.25 8.23 12.86
C VAL A 51 2.95 8.87 14.05
N ASP A 52 4.22 9.24 13.83
CA ASP A 52 4.97 10.05 14.77
C ASP A 52 4.50 11.49 14.60
N VAL A 53 3.69 11.97 15.56
CA VAL A 53 3.07 13.28 15.45
C VAL A 53 4.06 14.43 15.61
N LYS A 54 5.21 14.19 16.21
CA LYS A 54 6.25 15.24 16.37
C LYS A 54 6.92 15.54 15.05
N GLU A 55 7.12 14.50 14.23
CA GLU A 55 7.78 14.63 12.94
C GLU A 55 6.77 14.64 11.78
N ASP A 56 5.49 14.41 12.07
CA ASP A 56 4.45 14.22 11.05
C ASP A 56 4.82 13.13 10.04
N ARG A 57 5.44 12.06 10.52
CA ARG A 57 5.93 10.96 9.66
C ARG A 57 5.24 9.64 9.95
N VAL A 58 5.08 8.86 8.90
CA VAL A 58 4.61 7.49 9.03
C VAL A 58 5.76 6.67 9.61
N PHE A 59 5.60 6.26 10.86
CA PHE A 59 6.60 5.46 11.56
C PHE A 59 6.57 4.01 11.09
N SER A 60 5.38 3.46 10.95
CA SER A 60 5.19 2.06 10.54
C SER A 60 3.84 1.89 9.88
N ALA A 61 3.78 1.00 8.90
CA ALA A 61 2.55 0.72 8.17
C ALA A 61 2.31 -0.77 8.11
N ARG A 62 1.04 -1.16 8.23
CA ARG A 62 0.58 -2.54 8.07
C ARG A 62 -0.71 -2.56 7.29
N PHE A 63 -1.05 -3.72 6.76
CA PHE A 63 -2.26 -3.88 5.97
C PHE A 63 -2.82 -5.29 6.09
N PHE A 64 -4.10 -5.41 5.78
CA PHE A 64 -4.75 -6.68 5.48
C PHE A 64 -5.42 -6.57 4.13
N ALA A 65 -5.33 -7.64 3.35
CA ALA A 65 -6.04 -7.73 2.09
C ALA A 65 -6.62 -9.14 1.97
N TYR A 66 -7.87 -9.21 1.58
CA TYR A 66 -8.60 -10.49 1.47
C TYR A 66 -8.84 -10.91 0.03
N GLY A 67 -8.47 -10.07 -0.92
CA GLY A 67 -8.75 -10.28 -2.34
C GLY A 67 -7.83 -11.30 -2.97
N GLY A 68 -6.67 -11.27 -2.97
CA GLY A 68 -5.76 -12.20 -3.61
C GLY A 68 -4.38 -11.59 -3.81
N LYS A 69 -3.62 -12.21 -4.67
CA LYS A 69 -2.23 -11.87 -4.89
C LYS A 69 -2.02 -10.38 -5.23
N VAL A 70 -2.84 -9.83 -6.10
CA VAL A 70 -2.67 -8.42 -6.53
C VAL A 70 -2.88 -7.48 -5.35
N SER A 71 -3.94 -7.69 -4.57
CA SER A 71 -4.21 -6.87 -3.39
C SER A 71 -3.10 -6.97 -2.36
N LEU A 72 -2.54 -8.16 -2.16
CA LEU A 72 -1.43 -8.36 -1.22
C LEU A 72 -0.18 -7.60 -1.67
N VAL A 73 0.14 -7.66 -2.95
CA VAL A 73 1.33 -6.97 -3.48
C VAL A 73 1.16 -5.46 -3.40
N ILE A 74 -0.03 -4.95 -3.73
CA ILE A 74 -0.31 -3.51 -3.65
C ILE A 74 -0.17 -3.03 -2.21
N GLY A 75 -0.76 -3.75 -1.25
CA GLY A 75 -0.67 -3.39 0.16
C GLY A 75 0.77 -3.39 0.67
N GLU A 76 1.51 -4.43 0.34
CA GLU A 76 2.91 -4.54 0.74
C GLU A 76 3.76 -3.39 0.16
N THR A 77 3.59 -3.13 -1.13
CA THR A 77 4.35 -2.09 -1.82
C THR A 77 4.03 -0.71 -1.24
N LEU A 78 2.75 -0.43 -1.03
CA LEU A 78 2.32 0.84 -0.45
C LEU A 78 2.90 1.02 0.95
N CYS A 79 2.85 0.00 1.80
CA CYS A 79 3.42 0.08 3.14
C CYS A 79 4.92 0.38 3.11
N LYS A 80 5.65 -0.29 2.21
CA LYS A 80 7.09 -0.04 2.06
C LYS A 80 7.39 1.39 1.61
N MET A 81 6.55 1.92 0.73
CA MET A 81 6.76 3.27 0.19
C MET A 81 6.46 4.37 1.20
N VAL A 82 5.45 4.19 2.04
CA VAL A 82 5.03 5.26 2.95
C VAL A 82 5.86 5.34 4.22
N GLU A 83 6.44 4.25 4.66
CA GLU A 83 7.23 4.27 5.90
C GLU A 83 8.40 5.24 5.79
N GLY A 84 8.49 6.15 6.73
CA GLY A 84 9.53 7.18 6.74
C GLY A 84 9.17 8.47 6.01
N LEU A 85 8.10 8.48 5.20
CA LEU A 85 7.63 9.70 4.57
C LEU A 85 6.81 10.51 5.55
N THR A 86 6.71 11.83 5.31
CA THR A 86 5.74 12.63 6.06
C THR A 86 4.35 12.18 5.63
N VAL A 87 3.37 12.41 6.49
CA VAL A 87 1.98 12.07 6.16
C VAL A 87 1.55 12.78 4.88
N GLU A 88 1.94 14.04 4.71
CA GLU A 88 1.64 14.80 3.50
C GLU A 88 2.23 14.14 2.26
N GLU A 89 3.51 13.78 2.30
CA GLU A 89 4.16 13.08 1.19
C GLU A 89 3.49 11.74 0.89
N ALA A 90 3.20 10.98 1.93
CA ALA A 90 2.58 9.67 1.78
C ALA A 90 1.19 9.78 1.15
N CYS A 91 0.39 10.75 1.61
CA CYS A 91 -0.96 10.94 1.08
C CYS A 91 -0.97 11.55 -0.33
N SER A 92 0.16 12.07 -0.79
CA SER A 92 0.29 12.63 -2.13
C SER A 92 0.70 11.59 -3.17
N LEU A 93 1.01 10.37 -2.76
CA LEU A 93 1.34 9.32 -3.71
C LEU A 93 0.15 9.00 -4.61
N LEU A 94 0.46 8.69 -5.85
CA LEU A 94 -0.55 8.31 -6.84
C LEU A 94 -0.51 6.80 -7.05
N LYS A 95 -1.62 6.25 -7.52
CA LYS A 95 -1.65 4.82 -7.87
C LYS A 95 -0.58 4.48 -8.90
N THR A 96 -0.28 5.42 -9.81
CA THR A 96 0.77 5.24 -10.81
C THR A 96 2.16 5.16 -10.18
N ASP A 97 2.38 5.85 -9.06
CA ASP A 97 3.66 5.77 -8.35
C ASP A 97 3.89 4.37 -7.78
N VAL A 98 2.85 3.79 -7.21
CA VAL A 98 2.92 2.45 -6.64
C VAL A 98 3.10 1.41 -7.74
N GLU A 99 2.33 1.51 -8.81
CA GLU A 99 2.42 0.58 -9.93
C GLU A 99 3.81 0.66 -10.59
N ALA A 100 4.36 1.85 -10.73
CA ALA A 100 5.68 2.05 -11.31
C ALA A 100 6.79 1.36 -10.51
N GLN A 101 6.65 1.28 -9.20
CA GLN A 101 7.62 0.58 -8.35
C GLN A 101 7.70 -0.91 -8.65
N LEU A 102 6.66 -1.45 -9.25
CA LEU A 102 6.56 -2.87 -9.55
C LEU A 102 6.97 -3.21 -10.98
N ARG A 103 7.25 -2.21 -11.80
CA ARG A 103 7.63 -2.45 -13.18
C ARG A 103 9.09 -2.87 -13.29
N ASP A 104 9.36 -3.87 -14.12
CA ASP A 104 10.73 -4.25 -14.47
C ASP A 104 11.29 -3.25 -15.48
N GLU A 105 10.43 -2.80 -16.40
CA GLU A 105 10.75 -1.81 -17.43
C GLU A 105 9.67 -0.73 -17.43
N ALA A 106 10.09 0.52 -17.58
CA ALA A 106 9.19 1.66 -17.49
C ALA A 106 7.96 1.58 -18.44
N GLU A 107 8.14 0.98 -19.58
CA GLU A 107 7.08 0.91 -20.62
C GLU A 107 6.18 -0.31 -20.50
N VAL A 108 6.49 -1.23 -19.60
CA VAL A 108 5.76 -2.49 -19.46
C VAL A 108 5.01 -2.52 -18.13
N PRO A 109 3.66 -2.59 -18.16
CA PRO A 109 2.88 -2.66 -16.94
C PRO A 109 3.29 -3.83 -16.04
N SER A 110 3.24 -3.63 -14.75
CA SER A 110 3.63 -4.64 -13.77
C SER A 110 2.64 -5.79 -13.68
N VAL A 111 1.39 -5.57 -14.10
CA VAL A 111 0.31 -6.55 -14.04
C VAL A 111 -0.42 -6.58 -15.37
N PRO A 112 -1.16 -7.68 -15.67
CA PRO A 112 -2.01 -7.73 -16.85
C PRO A 112 -3.02 -6.57 -16.85
N GLU A 113 -3.36 -6.06 -18.03
CA GLU A 113 -4.26 -4.93 -18.20
C GLU A 113 -5.56 -5.03 -17.38
N PRO A 114 -6.27 -6.16 -17.38
CA PRO A 114 -7.52 -6.26 -16.63
C PRO A 114 -7.33 -6.08 -15.11
N LYS A 115 -6.11 -6.21 -14.62
CA LYS A 115 -5.81 -6.10 -13.19
C LYS A 115 -5.30 -4.72 -12.79
N MET A 116 -5.09 -3.83 -13.74
CA MET A 116 -4.60 -2.47 -13.44
C MET A 116 -5.56 -1.68 -12.56
N LYS A 117 -6.84 -1.95 -12.64
CA LYS A 117 -7.85 -1.27 -11.83
C LYS A 117 -7.66 -1.48 -10.33
N ALA A 118 -7.00 -2.56 -9.95
CA ALA A 118 -6.76 -2.84 -8.54
C ALA A 118 -5.96 -1.72 -7.85
N PHE A 119 -5.15 -1.00 -8.62
CA PHE A 119 -4.36 0.10 -8.08
C PHE A 119 -5.18 1.31 -7.66
N ASP A 120 -6.45 1.38 -8.07
CA ASP A 120 -7.36 2.46 -7.63
C ASP A 120 -7.50 2.46 -6.10
N THR A 121 -7.33 1.30 -5.48
CA THR A 121 -7.37 1.16 -4.02
C THR A 121 -6.38 2.08 -3.32
N VAL A 122 -5.22 2.33 -3.93
CA VAL A 122 -4.18 3.18 -3.35
C VAL A 122 -4.72 4.57 -3.04
N GLU A 123 -5.30 5.22 -4.04
CA GLU A 123 -5.76 6.60 -3.90
C GLU A 123 -6.95 6.71 -2.95
N GLU A 124 -7.82 5.69 -2.94
CA GLU A 124 -8.96 5.67 -2.03
C GLU A 124 -8.51 5.51 -0.57
N LEU A 125 -7.55 4.65 -0.31
CA LEU A 125 -7.01 4.47 1.04
C LEU A 125 -6.28 5.74 1.51
N LEU A 126 -5.46 6.33 0.65
CA LEU A 126 -4.70 7.52 1.00
C LEU A 126 -5.60 8.72 1.26
N LYS A 127 -6.69 8.83 0.51
CA LYS A 127 -7.70 9.88 0.74
C LYS A 127 -8.27 9.79 2.15
N THR A 128 -8.59 8.59 2.60
CA THR A 128 -9.11 8.38 3.96
C THR A 128 -8.06 8.75 5.01
N CYS A 129 -6.82 8.35 4.82
CA CYS A 129 -5.74 8.70 5.74
C CYS A 129 -5.57 10.22 5.83
N LYS A 130 -5.62 10.91 4.71
CA LYS A 130 -5.50 12.36 4.66
C LYS A 130 -6.63 13.04 5.42
N GLU A 131 -7.84 12.53 5.31
CA GLU A 131 -9.00 13.08 6.00
C GLU A 131 -8.91 12.91 7.53
N GLN A 132 -8.24 11.87 7.99
CA GLN A 132 -8.08 11.60 9.42
C GLN A 132 -6.98 12.41 10.08
N TYR A 133 -6.02 12.89 9.31
CA TYR A 133 -4.86 13.59 9.86
C TYR A 133 -4.90 15.05 9.45
N PRO A 134 -5.25 15.95 10.38
CA PRO A 134 -5.38 17.38 10.09
C PRO A 134 -4.05 18.07 9.79
#